data_8f1f0e8a9e1454d45f18b4294715e2c1
#
_entry.id   8f1f0e8a9e1454d45f18b4294715e2c1
#
_cell.length_a   1.000
_cell.length_b   1.000
_cell.length_c   1.000
_cell.angle_alpha   90.00
_cell.angle_beta   90.00
_cell.angle_gamma   90.00
#
_symmetry.space_group_name_H-M   'P 1'
#
loop_
_entity.id
_entity.type
_entity.pdbx_description
1 polymer ?
#
loop_
_entity_poly.entity_id
_entity_poly.type
_entity_poly.pdbx_seq_one_letter_code
_entity_poly.pdbx_strand_id
1 'polypeptide(L)'
;MEGLAELHTHLGGSVASDILWSLAHEQGIALPVKDYWEFDRLVTVSDPRGVANLDALDQIYHWTELIQSSPIAVERCVHAAIGGAYRSQGITTLELRFNPMKRNRGGERDLDHIILAAIRGLDRASLEYPQVRAGLILMMDRTFSAEQNAVIVEKAIGWAPRGDQLDDLALPLGDRGKRVSQCVVHSGRS
;
A
#
# COMPACT_ATOMS: atom_id res chain seq x y z
N MET A 1 10.88 -24.11 -6.66
CA MET A 1 9.69 -23.93 -5.77
C MET A 1 8.71 -23.08 -6.53
N GLU A 2 7.46 -23.53 -6.67
CA GLU A 2 6.39 -22.66 -7.17
C GLU A 2 6.22 -21.50 -6.18
N GLY A 3 6.29 -20.27 -6.68
CA GLY A 3 6.10 -19.07 -5.84
C GLY A 3 4.64 -18.91 -5.48
N LEU A 4 4.38 -18.31 -4.31
CA LEU A 4 3.03 -17.96 -3.87
C LEU A 4 2.61 -16.61 -4.47
N ALA A 5 1.31 -16.45 -4.68
CA ALA A 5 0.71 -15.19 -5.13
C ALA A 5 -0.22 -14.62 -4.03
N GLU A 6 -0.07 -13.32 -3.76
CA GLU A 6 -0.97 -12.54 -2.92
C GLU A 6 -1.56 -11.39 -3.75
N LEU A 7 -2.84 -11.49 -4.06
CA LEU A 7 -3.53 -10.59 -4.99
C LEU A 7 -4.46 -9.59 -4.28
N HIS A 8 -4.49 -9.60 -2.95
CA HIS A 8 -5.38 -8.71 -2.18
C HIS A 8 -4.78 -8.29 -0.84
N THR A 9 -3.69 -7.54 -0.87
CA THR A 9 -3.13 -7.02 0.37
C THR A 9 -3.13 -5.48 0.42
N HIS A 10 -3.40 -4.92 1.60
CA HIS A 10 -3.42 -3.48 1.85
C HIS A 10 -2.08 -3.01 2.42
N LEU A 11 -1.50 -1.96 1.85
CA LEU A 11 -0.24 -1.37 2.34
C LEU A 11 -0.34 -1.03 3.84
N GLY A 12 -1.50 -0.52 4.29
CA GLY A 12 -1.72 -0.15 5.69
C GLY A 12 -1.46 -1.26 6.69
N GLY A 13 -1.76 -2.52 6.31
CA GLY A 13 -1.59 -3.69 7.17
C GLY A 13 -0.41 -4.59 6.83
N SER A 14 0.45 -4.19 5.87
CA SER A 14 1.51 -5.08 5.33
C SER A 14 2.91 -4.70 5.77
N VAL A 15 3.06 -3.67 6.59
CA VAL A 15 4.36 -3.18 7.06
C VAL A 15 4.56 -3.60 8.51
N ALA A 16 5.72 -4.19 8.79
CA ALA A 16 6.06 -4.63 10.13
C ALA A 16 6.11 -3.45 11.13
N SER A 17 5.72 -3.71 12.36
CA SER A 17 5.57 -2.70 13.42
C SER A 17 6.88 -2.00 13.78
N ASP A 18 8.01 -2.68 13.70
CA ASP A 18 9.34 -2.10 13.93
C ASP A 18 9.71 -1.04 12.89
N ILE A 19 9.32 -1.24 11.64
CA ILE A 19 9.49 -0.25 10.57
C ILE A 19 8.57 0.95 10.79
N LEU A 20 7.31 0.71 11.15
CA LEU A 20 6.35 1.77 11.48
C LEU A 20 6.82 2.59 12.69
N TRP A 21 7.35 1.92 13.72
CA TRP A 21 7.93 2.56 14.89
C TRP A 21 9.08 3.50 14.54
N SER A 22 10.03 3.02 13.72
CA SER A 22 11.15 3.82 13.23
C SER A 22 10.67 5.05 12.45
N LEU A 23 9.74 4.84 11.50
CA LEU A 23 9.17 5.91 10.68
C LEU A 23 8.43 6.96 11.51
N ALA A 24 7.66 6.54 12.53
CA ALA A 24 6.96 7.47 13.40
C ALA A 24 7.94 8.40 14.14
N HIS A 25 9.04 7.87 14.66
CA HIS A 25 10.07 8.64 15.35
C HIS A 25 10.84 9.57 14.39
N GLU A 26 11.23 9.06 13.22
CA GLU A 26 11.92 9.86 12.20
C GLU A 26 11.07 11.05 11.71
N GLN A 27 9.76 10.88 11.64
CA GLN A 27 8.84 11.93 11.24
C GLN A 27 8.35 12.83 12.40
N GLY A 28 8.76 12.55 13.63
CA GLY A 28 8.33 13.30 14.81
C GLY A 28 6.85 13.14 15.13
N ILE A 29 6.24 12.01 14.77
CA ILE A 29 4.83 11.74 15.06
C ILE A 29 4.67 11.43 16.54
N ALA A 30 3.82 12.20 17.22
CA ALA A 30 3.49 11.98 18.62
C ALA A 30 2.61 10.72 18.77
N LEU A 31 3.23 9.61 19.17
CA LEU A 31 2.52 8.37 19.43
C LEU A 31 1.84 8.41 20.81
N PRO A 32 0.71 7.71 21.02
CA PRO A 32 0.01 7.66 22.30
C PRO A 32 0.73 6.76 23.33
N VAL A 33 1.76 6.05 22.90
CA VAL A 33 2.55 5.10 23.68
C VAL A 33 4.04 5.45 23.61
N LYS A 34 4.81 5.05 24.62
CA LYS A 34 6.25 5.36 24.71
C LYS A 34 7.14 4.13 24.56
N ASP A 35 6.55 2.96 24.60
CA ASP A 35 7.22 1.67 24.55
C ASP A 35 6.88 0.94 23.26
N TYR A 36 7.90 0.29 22.65
CA TYR A 36 7.73 -0.43 21.39
C TYR A 36 6.69 -1.57 21.48
N TRP A 37 6.66 -2.31 22.59
CA TRP A 37 5.73 -3.44 22.72
C TRP A 37 4.28 -2.99 22.90
N GLU A 38 4.07 -1.80 23.49
CA GLU A 38 2.76 -1.15 23.52
C GLU A 38 2.36 -0.70 22.12
N PHE A 39 3.31 -0.13 21.36
CA PHE A 39 3.09 0.27 19.99
C PHE A 39 2.79 -0.92 19.07
N ASP A 40 3.54 -2.02 19.19
CA ASP A 40 3.29 -3.24 18.44
C ASP A 40 1.86 -3.76 18.65
N ARG A 41 1.39 -3.79 19.88
CA ARG A 41 -0.01 -4.14 20.20
C ARG A 41 -1.04 -3.15 19.65
N LEU A 42 -0.66 -1.87 19.52
CA LEU A 42 -1.54 -0.83 18.98
C LEU A 42 -1.78 -0.98 17.46
N VAL A 43 -0.77 -1.45 16.72
CA VAL A 43 -0.79 -1.48 15.25
C VAL A 43 -0.92 -2.90 14.66
N THR A 44 -0.92 -3.94 15.50
CA THR A 44 -0.96 -5.34 15.09
C THR A 44 -2.24 -6.02 15.53
N VAL A 45 -2.89 -6.74 14.63
CA VAL A 45 -4.02 -7.61 14.96
C VAL A 45 -3.49 -9.00 15.28
N SER A 46 -3.38 -9.33 16.58
CA SER A 46 -2.85 -10.62 17.04
C SER A 46 -3.86 -11.77 16.85
N ASP A 47 -5.15 -11.50 17.06
CA ASP A 47 -6.24 -12.44 16.81
C ASP A 47 -7.36 -11.74 16.02
N PRO A 48 -7.52 -12.07 14.72
CA PRO A 48 -8.59 -11.47 13.91
C PRO A 48 -10.01 -11.74 14.45
N ARG A 49 -10.19 -12.81 15.24
CA ARG A 49 -11.48 -13.13 15.89
C ARG A 49 -11.73 -12.29 17.13
N GLY A 50 -10.69 -11.67 17.68
CA GLY A 50 -10.76 -10.78 18.84
C GLY A 50 -11.05 -9.32 18.47
N VAL A 51 -11.09 -8.96 17.19
CA VAL A 51 -11.49 -7.61 16.75
C VAL A 51 -12.99 -7.48 16.92
N ALA A 52 -13.39 -6.74 17.97
CA ALA A 52 -14.79 -6.69 18.42
C ALA A 52 -15.75 -6.08 17.38
N ASN A 53 -15.27 -5.16 16.52
CA ASN A 53 -16.04 -4.50 15.49
C ASN A 53 -15.14 -3.76 14.49
N LEU A 54 -15.72 -3.17 13.46
CA LEU A 54 -15.00 -2.39 12.45
C LEU A 54 -14.33 -1.12 13.05
N ASP A 55 -14.93 -0.51 14.06
CA ASP A 55 -14.37 0.69 14.70
C ASP A 55 -13.03 0.40 15.39
N ALA A 56 -12.88 -0.78 16.00
CA ALA A 56 -11.61 -1.22 16.58
C ALA A 56 -10.53 -1.43 15.52
N LEU A 57 -10.90 -1.95 14.35
CA LEU A 57 -10.00 -2.10 13.22
C LEU A 57 -9.61 -0.72 12.64
N ASP A 58 -10.54 0.21 12.54
CA ASP A 58 -10.30 1.57 12.07
C ASP A 58 -9.30 2.33 12.96
N GLN A 59 -9.28 2.08 14.28
CA GLN A 59 -8.29 2.65 15.19
C GLN A 59 -6.86 2.16 14.87
N ILE A 60 -6.70 0.89 14.57
CA ILE A 60 -5.41 0.31 14.16
C ILE A 60 -4.96 0.94 12.84
N TYR A 61 -5.86 1.00 11.85
CA TYR A 61 -5.58 1.63 10.56
C TYR A 61 -5.30 3.12 10.66
N HIS A 62 -5.91 3.83 11.60
CA HIS A 62 -5.63 5.24 11.83
C HIS A 62 -4.14 5.50 12.06
N TRP A 63 -3.51 4.74 12.95
CA TRP A 63 -2.07 4.91 13.25
C TRP A 63 -1.18 4.45 12.10
N THR A 64 -1.46 3.29 11.53
CA THR A 64 -0.66 2.80 10.41
C THR A 64 -0.76 3.73 9.19
N GLU A 65 -1.93 4.26 8.89
CA GLU A 65 -2.13 5.23 7.80
C GLU A 65 -1.48 6.58 8.09
N LEU A 66 -1.56 7.08 9.31
CA LEU A 66 -0.92 8.34 9.70
C LEU A 66 0.61 8.27 9.51
N ILE A 67 1.24 7.20 10.01
CA ILE A 67 2.69 7.00 9.90
C ILE A 67 3.13 6.88 8.44
N GLN A 68 2.31 6.28 7.61
CA GLN A 68 2.56 6.08 6.18
C GLN A 68 2.09 7.26 5.31
N SER A 69 1.92 8.46 5.87
CA SER A 69 1.31 9.61 5.18
C SER A 69 2.31 10.68 4.74
N SER A 70 3.47 10.25 4.25
CA SER A 70 4.43 11.14 3.58
C SER A 70 5.10 10.40 2.43
N PRO A 71 5.61 11.09 1.39
CA PRO A 71 6.32 10.44 0.29
C PRO A 71 7.44 9.51 0.75
N ILE A 72 8.27 9.98 1.70
CA ILE A 72 9.40 9.20 2.24
C ILE A 72 8.91 7.93 2.95
N ALA A 73 7.86 8.04 3.75
CA ALA A 73 7.28 6.89 4.45
C ALA A 73 6.63 5.90 3.48
N VAL A 74 5.88 6.38 2.48
CA VAL A 74 5.25 5.53 1.46
C VAL A 74 6.29 4.73 0.68
N GLU A 75 7.37 5.36 0.22
CA GLU A 75 8.47 4.68 -0.49
C GLU A 75 9.05 3.53 0.35
N ARG A 76 9.39 3.81 1.60
CA ARG A 76 9.93 2.79 2.52
C ARG A 76 8.94 1.68 2.83
N CYS A 77 7.67 2.03 3.02
CA CYS A 77 6.63 1.05 3.35
C CYS A 77 6.33 0.11 2.19
N VAL A 78 6.26 0.61 0.95
CA VAL A 78 6.06 -0.23 -0.24
C VAL A 78 7.24 -1.19 -0.41
N HIS A 79 8.46 -0.69 -0.36
CA HIS A 79 9.67 -1.52 -0.43
C HIS A 79 9.68 -2.61 0.66
N ALA A 80 9.40 -2.22 1.90
CA ALA A 80 9.41 -3.13 3.05
C ALA A 80 8.30 -4.19 2.98
N ALA A 81 7.09 -3.81 2.54
CA ALA A 81 5.98 -4.75 2.39
C ALA A 81 6.29 -5.84 1.36
N ILE A 82 6.85 -5.45 0.20
CA ILE A 82 7.23 -6.40 -0.85
C ILE A 82 8.34 -7.33 -0.37
N GLY A 83 9.43 -6.78 0.18
CA GLY A 83 10.54 -7.57 0.69
C GLY A 83 10.14 -8.45 1.88
N GLY A 84 9.27 -7.95 2.75
CA GLY A 84 8.72 -8.71 3.89
C GLY A 84 7.90 -9.91 3.44
N ALA A 85 6.97 -9.73 2.49
CA ALA A 85 6.15 -10.80 1.93
C ALA A 85 7.00 -11.91 1.30
N TYR A 86 8.04 -11.53 0.55
CA TYR A 86 8.97 -12.50 -0.03
C TYR A 86 9.77 -13.25 1.05
N ARG A 87 10.44 -12.53 1.96
CA ARG A 87 11.31 -13.17 2.96
C ARG A 87 10.58 -14.03 3.97
N SER A 88 9.37 -13.64 4.38
CA SER A 88 8.63 -14.35 5.42
C SER A 88 7.73 -15.47 4.88
N GLN A 89 7.19 -15.33 3.67
CA GLN A 89 6.15 -16.21 3.14
C GLN A 89 6.47 -16.79 1.76
N GLY A 90 7.58 -16.40 1.11
CA GLY A 90 7.92 -16.88 -0.22
C GLY A 90 6.98 -16.35 -1.32
N ILE A 91 6.31 -15.21 -1.08
CA ILE A 91 5.44 -14.59 -2.08
C ILE A 91 6.28 -14.00 -3.19
N THR A 92 6.03 -14.45 -4.42
CA THR A 92 6.73 -14.02 -5.64
C THR A 92 5.84 -13.23 -6.59
N THR A 93 4.53 -13.17 -6.33
CA THR A 93 3.59 -12.32 -7.06
C THR A 93 2.74 -11.56 -6.04
N LEU A 94 2.76 -10.24 -6.08
CA LEU A 94 2.11 -9.41 -5.07
C LEU A 94 1.35 -8.24 -5.71
N GLU A 95 0.06 -8.07 -5.38
CA GLU A 95 -0.71 -6.87 -5.66
C GLU A 95 -0.96 -6.08 -4.38
N LEU A 96 -0.27 -4.95 -4.24
CA LEU A 96 -0.31 -4.08 -3.07
C LEU A 96 -1.23 -2.89 -3.31
N ARG A 97 -2.30 -2.77 -2.52
CA ARG A 97 -3.29 -1.70 -2.69
C ARG A 97 -3.23 -0.64 -1.61
N PHE A 98 -3.45 0.61 -2.02
CA PHE A 98 -3.57 1.73 -1.09
C PHE A 98 -4.42 2.87 -1.68
N ASN A 99 -4.94 3.73 -0.81
CA ASN A 99 -5.62 4.95 -1.21
C ASN A 99 -4.65 6.13 -1.08
N PRO A 100 -4.29 6.84 -2.17
CA PRO A 100 -3.32 7.92 -2.11
C PRO A 100 -3.82 9.14 -1.31
N MET A 101 -5.13 9.43 -1.29
CA MET A 101 -5.68 10.54 -0.50
C MET A 101 -5.57 10.28 1.01
N LYS A 102 -5.73 9.02 1.45
CA LYS A 102 -5.53 8.66 2.85
C LYS A 102 -4.07 8.75 3.29
N ARG A 103 -3.13 8.77 2.35
CA ARG A 103 -1.68 8.94 2.59
C ARG A 103 -1.23 10.41 2.53
N ASN A 104 -2.15 11.34 2.42
CA ASN A 104 -1.88 12.78 2.32
C ASN A 104 -2.08 13.53 3.64
N ARG A 105 -1.98 12.86 4.78
CA ARG A 105 -2.16 13.46 6.11
C ARG A 105 -0.94 14.23 6.62
N GLY A 106 0.24 13.95 6.06
CA GLY A 106 1.50 14.58 6.41
C GLY A 106 1.73 15.98 5.83
N GLY A 107 0.73 16.55 5.15
CA GLY A 107 0.79 17.89 4.54
C GLY A 107 1.28 17.90 3.09
N GLU A 108 1.53 16.74 2.47
CA GLU A 108 1.73 16.66 1.02
C GLU A 108 0.43 17.03 0.31
N ARG A 109 0.47 18.01 -0.59
CA ARG A 109 -0.72 18.51 -1.31
C ARG A 109 -0.91 17.86 -2.67
N ASP A 110 0.17 17.38 -3.26
CA ASP A 110 0.16 16.75 -4.57
C ASP A 110 0.14 15.23 -4.43
N LEU A 111 -0.97 14.61 -4.81
CA LEU A 111 -1.13 13.16 -4.80
C LEU A 111 -0.12 12.45 -5.71
N ASP A 112 0.38 13.13 -6.75
CA ASP A 112 1.38 12.56 -7.63
C ASP A 112 2.70 12.30 -6.90
N HIS A 113 3.06 13.09 -5.90
CA HIS A 113 4.23 12.82 -5.07
C HIS A 113 4.07 11.54 -4.23
N ILE A 114 2.87 11.28 -3.71
CA ILE A 114 2.57 10.04 -2.97
C ILE A 114 2.63 8.83 -3.92
N ILE A 115 2.04 8.94 -5.10
CA ILE A 115 2.04 7.86 -6.09
C ILE A 115 3.46 7.59 -6.61
N LEU A 116 4.20 8.64 -6.95
CA LEU A 116 5.59 8.53 -7.38
C LEU A 116 6.47 7.87 -6.30
N ALA A 117 6.28 8.22 -5.04
CA ALA A 117 6.99 7.59 -3.93
C ALA A 117 6.68 6.10 -3.81
N ALA A 118 5.39 5.71 -3.99
CA ALA A 118 5.01 4.30 -4.01
C ALA A 118 5.68 3.55 -5.17
N ILE A 119 5.72 4.13 -6.37
CA ILE A 119 6.40 3.57 -7.55
C ILE A 119 7.91 3.41 -7.29
N ARG A 120 8.56 4.40 -6.69
CA ARG A 120 9.99 4.30 -6.32
C ARG A 120 10.24 3.16 -5.33
N GLY A 121 9.36 2.98 -4.35
CA GLY A 121 9.43 1.86 -3.42
C GLY A 121 9.30 0.50 -4.13
N LEU A 122 8.39 0.41 -5.10
CA LEU A 122 8.20 -0.74 -5.97
C LEU A 122 9.44 -1.01 -6.83
N ASP A 123 9.99 0.00 -7.51
CA ASP A 123 11.20 -0.12 -8.34
C ASP A 123 12.39 -0.60 -7.52
N ARG A 124 12.59 0.00 -6.34
CA ARG A 124 13.64 -0.41 -5.42
C ARG A 124 13.49 -1.86 -4.97
N ALA A 125 12.26 -2.29 -4.64
CA ALA A 125 11.99 -3.68 -4.28
C ALA A 125 12.25 -4.63 -5.44
N SER A 126 11.89 -4.26 -6.68
CA SER A 126 12.15 -5.05 -7.88
C SER A 126 13.64 -5.20 -8.19
N LEU A 127 14.46 -4.21 -7.81
CA LEU A 127 15.92 -4.30 -7.91
C LEU A 127 16.52 -5.25 -6.88
N GLU A 128 16.03 -5.18 -5.64
CA GLU A 128 16.54 -5.98 -4.53
C GLU A 128 16.02 -7.42 -4.54
N TYR A 129 14.80 -7.63 -5.03
CA TYR A 129 14.13 -8.93 -5.11
C TYR A 129 13.69 -9.24 -6.55
N PRO A 130 14.62 -9.51 -7.48
CA PRO A 130 14.32 -9.67 -8.92
C PRO A 130 13.39 -10.84 -9.24
N GLN A 131 13.21 -11.77 -8.32
CA GLN A 131 12.27 -12.90 -8.43
C GLN A 131 10.84 -12.53 -8.02
N VAL A 132 10.58 -11.34 -7.50
CA VAL A 132 9.26 -10.87 -7.10
C VAL A 132 8.67 -10.01 -8.21
N ARG A 133 7.47 -10.36 -8.65
CA ARG A 133 6.62 -9.51 -9.48
C ARG A 133 5.62 -8.80 -8.58
N ALA A 134 5.67 -7.50 -8.51
CA ALA A 134 4.76 -6.73 -7.69
C ALA A 134 4.08 -5.62 -8.49
N GLY A 135 2.83 -5.32 -8.15
CA GLY A 135 2.04 -4.24 -8.71
C GLY A 135 1.38 -3.40 -7.62
N LEU A 136 1.07 -2.14 -7.97
CA LEU A 136 0.35 -1.21 -7.10
C LEU A 136 -1.08 -1.02 -7.60
N ILE A 137 -2.03 -1.04 -6.70
CA ILE A 137 -3.44 -0.75 -6.99
C ILE A 137 -3.84 0.52 -6.26
N LEU A 138 -4.23 1.56 -7.00
CA LEU A 138 -4.83 2.75 -6.41
C LEU A 138 -6.30 2.46 -6.07
N MET A 139 -6.60 2.46 -4.78
CA MET A 139 -7.89 2.02 -4.24
C MET A 139 -8.82 3.21 -4.03
N MET A 140 -10.03 3.13 -4.58
CA MET A 140 -11.15 4.02 -4.22
C MET A 140 -11.66 3.69 -2.81
N ASP A 141 -12.30 4.64 -2.17
CA ASP A 141 -12.92 4.47 -0.85
C ASP A 141 -14.43 4.74 -0.90
N ARG A 142 -15.20 3.83 -0.32
CA ARG A 142 -16.67 3.95 -0.27
C ARG A 142 -17.18 5.10 0.60
N THR A 143 -16.33 5.61 1.49
CA THR A 143 -16.63 6.76 2.36
C THR A 143 -16.36 8.09 1.69
N PHE A 144 -15.68 8.08 0.54
CA PHE A 144 -15.37 9.27 -0.24
C PHE A 144 -16.50 9.63 -1.18
N SER A 145 -16.61 10.92 -1.53
CA SER A 145 -17.54 11.38 -2.57
C SER A 145 -17.17 10.82 -3.94
N ALA A 146 -18.12 10.90 -4.90
CA ALA A 146 -17.86 10.51 -6.28
C ALA A 146 -16.72 11.31 -6.91
N GLU A 147 -16.65 12.62 -6.61
CA GLU A 147 -15.60 13.53 -7.09
C GLU A 147 -14.21 13.15 -6.55
N GLN A 148 -14.11 12.82 -5.26
CA GLN A 148 -12.86 12.36 -4.66
C GLN A 148 -12.39 11.03 -5.29
N ASN A 149 -13.31 10.09 -5.48
CA ASN A 149 -12.99 8.83 -6.14
C ASN A 149 -12.63 9.01 -7.63
N ALA A 150 -13.27 9.98 -8.33
CA ALA A 150 -12.92 10.32 -9.71
C ALA A 150 -11.47 10.81 -9.84
N VAL A 151 -10.98 11.60 -8.88
CA VAL A 151 -9.57 12.03 -8.85
C VAL A 151 -8.63 10.82 -8.74
N ILE A 152 -8.96 9.84 -7.91
CA ILE A 152 -8.13 8.63 -7.77
C ILE A 152 -8.08 7.85 -9.09
N VAL A 153 -9.22 7.73 -9.78
CA VAL A 153 -9.30 7.05 -11.09
C VAL A 153 -8.48 7.81 -12.14
N GLU A 154 -8.61 9.14 -12.20
CA GLU A 154 -7.82 9.98 -13.11
C GLU A 154 -6.30 9.79 -12.89
N LYS A 155 -5.86 9.82 -11.62
CA LYS A 155 -4.46 9.57 -11.28
C LYS A 155 -4.03 8.16 -11.69
N ALA A 156 -4.84 7.14 -11.44
CA ALA A 156 -4.52 5.78 -11.84
C ALA A 156 -4.35 5.65 -13.36
N ILE A 157 -5.25 6.24 -14.15
CA ILE A 157 -5.14 6.27 -15.62
C ILE A 157 -3.87 7.01 -16.05
N GLY A 158 -3.57 8.15 -15.43
CA GLY A 158 -2.39 8.96 -15.77
C GLY A 158 -1.05 8.27 -15.47
N TRP A 159 -1.04 7.40 -14.44
CA TRP A 159 0.16 6.67 -14.03
C TRP A 159 0.28 5.26 -14.62
N ALA A 160 -0.80 4.68 -15.17
CA ALA A 160 -0.82 3.36 -15.77
C ALA A 160 0.28 3.14 -16.84
N PRO A 161 0.56 4.10 -17.78
CA PRO A 161 1.58 3.89 -18.80
C PRO A 161 3.01 3.71 -18.29
N ARG A 162 3.29 4.07 -17.06
CA ARG A 162 4.59 3.77 -16.41
C ARG A 162 4.69 2.32 -15.92
N GLY A 163 3.55 1.61 -15.91
CA GLY A 163 3.44 0.19 -15.57
C GLY A 163 3.30 -0.74 -16.79
N ASP A 164 3.07 -0.22 -17.97
CA ASP A 164 2.68 -0.97 -19.18
C ASP A 164 3.83 -1.76 -19.87
N GLN A 165 4.88 -2.12 -19.18
CA GLN A 165 5.85 -3.10 -19.73
C GLN A 165 5.63 -4.53 -19.22
N LEU A 166 4.44 -4.85 -18.69
CA LEU A 166 4.01 -6.22 -18.41
C LEU A 166 2.80 -6.56 -19.28
N ASP A 167 3.05 -6.72 -20.58
CA ASP A 167 2.04 -7.02 -21.60
C ASP A 167 1.34 -8.41 -21.46
N ASP A 168 1.61 -9.18 -20.41
CA ASP A 168 1.13 -10.55 -20.31
C ASP A 168 0.17 -10.88 -19.17
N LEU A 169 -0.29 -9.89 -18.38
CA LEU A 169 -1.33 -10.11 -17.35
C LEU A 169 -2.50 -9.13 -17.45
N ALA A 170 -2.84 -8.71 -18.65
CA ALA A 170 -4.14 -8.10 -18.90
C ALA A 170 -5.20 -9.17 -18.72
N LEU A 171 -5.82 -9.23 -17.54
CA LEU A 171 -7.13 -9.86 -17.44
C LEU A 171 -8.05 -9.17 -18.45
N PRO A 172 -8.73 -9.90 -19.33
CA PRO A 172 -9.57 -9.30 -20.35
C PRO A 172 -10.60 -8.41 -19.64
N LEU A 173 -10.64 -7.13 -20.03
CA LEU A 173 -11.71 -6.20 -19.69
C LEU A 173 -13.02 -6.71 -20.30
N GLY A 174 -13.57 -7.75 -19.69
CA GLY A 174 -14.89 -8.26 -19.98
C GLY A 174 -15.92 -7.30 -19.40
N ASP A 175 -16.69 -6.72 -20.31
CA ASP A 175 -17.94 -6.00 -20.05
C ASP A 175 -17.82 -4.55 -19.50
N ARG A 176 -17.90 -3.60 -20.43
CA ARG A 176 -18.03 -2.16 -20.19
C ARG A 176 -19.32 -1.81 -19.47
N GLY A 177 -19.47 -2.15 -18.22
CA GLY A 177 -20.69 -1.85 -17.47
C GLY A 177 -20.56 -2.08 -15.97
N LYS A 178 -19.51 -2.73 -15.50
CA LYS A 178 -19.33 -3.00 -14.07
C LYS A 178 -18.26 -2.09 -13.50
N ARG A 179 -18.61 -1.37 -12.46
CA ARG A 179 -17.83 -0.43 -11.67
C ARG A 179 -16.36 -0.84 -11.58
N VAL A 180 -15.48 -0.06 -12.18
CA VAL A 180 -14.03 -0.17 -11.94
C VAL A 180 -13.80 0.19 -10.48
N SER A 181 -13.57 -0.80 -9.63
CA SER A 181 -13.29 -0.59 -8.22
C SER A 181 -11.80 -0.46 -7.92
N GLN A 182 -10.93 -0.70 -8.92
CA GLN A 182 -9.48 -0.75 -8.75
C GLN A 182 -8.77 -0.45 -10.07
N CYS A 183 -7.70 0.32 -10.02
CA CYS A 183 -6.78 0.53 -11.13
C CYS A 183 -5.38 0.07 -10.71
N VAL A 184 -4.73 -0.74 -11.53
CA VAL A 184 -3.42 -1.34 -11.24
C VAL A 184 -2.32 -0.56 -11.94
N VAL A 185 -1.26 -0.24 -11.22
CA VAL A 185 -0.01 0.33 -11.75
C VAL A 185 1.10 -0.69 -11.47
N HIS A 186 1.77 -1.17 -12.49
CA HIS A 186 2.85 -2.17 -12.37
C HIS A 186 4.24 -1.54 -12.58
N SER A 187 5.29 -2.16 -12.02
CA SER A 187 6.67 -1.81 -12.35
C SER A 187 7.04 -2.44 -13.69
N GLY A 188 7.42 -1.61 -14.66
CA GLY A 188 7.91 -2.11 -15.93
C GLY A 188 9.34 -2.64 -15.82
N ARG A 189 9.52 -3.95 -15.99
CA ARG A 189 10.79 -4.54 -16.41
C ARG A 189 10.51 -5.65 -17.40
N SER A 190 11.01 -5.44 -18.62
CA SER A 190 11.29 -6.49 -19.62
C SER A 190 12.43 -7.38 -19.16
#